data_711db435d467da875b931eb14716bed8
#
_entry.id   711db435d467da875b931eb14716bed8
#
_cell.length_a   1.000
_cell.length_b   1.000
_cell.length_c   1.000
_cell.angle_alpha   90.00
_cell.angle_beta   90.00
_cell.angle_gamma   90.00
#
_symmetry.space_group_name_H-M   'P 1'
#
loop_
_entity.id
_entity.type
_entity.pdbx_description
1 polymer ?
#
loop_
_entity_poly.entity_id
_entity_poly.type
_entity_poly.pdbx_seq_one_letter_code
_entity_poly.pdbx_strand_id
1 'polypeptide(L)'
;MSLNPQNRSRSPRFPSYAIQDAVGYAGKIYDAVHRSPIDSTTAFTLMGFSGRSGASATALGSLRQFGLLDGLGERTRISDLALQILQPESASEKSRAIATAAALPTVFQSILERFDGRLPPADEPIKAFLIRDLGFSKNGAEDCISSLRRTYDFVNDLGINTGVVAEPGKSATRESVSTNTDDGKKYRDTPVDEAAGEQKSDKHSFVRVPLTRECEAELRFSGPVSERGIDTLVGYLQLMKAALATD
;
A
#
# COMPACT_ATOMS: atom_id res chain seq x y z
N MET A 1 2.20 -15.03 46.20
CA MET A 1 2.97 -15.05 44.92
C MET A 1 2.28 -14.17 43.95
N SER A 2 2.73 -12.91 43.81
CA SER A 2 2.14 -11.92 42.91
C SER A 2 2.67 -12.18 41.51
N LEU A 3 1.76 -12.56 40.60
CA LEU A 3 2.02 -12.62 39.16
C LEU A 3 2.26 -11.20 38.67
N ASN A 4 3.51 -10.92 38.29
CA ASN A 4 3.91 -9.64 37.70
C ASN A 4 3.27 -9.52 36.32
N PRO A 5 2.31 -8.59 36.10
CA PRO A 5 1.71 -8.42 34.78
C PRO A 5 2.60 -7.51 33.95
N GLN A 6 2.94 -7.99 32.74
CA GLN A 6 3.33 -7.14 31.64
C GLN A 6 4.83 -6.92 31.39
N ASN A 7 5.50 -7.98 31.01
CA ASN A 7 6.51 -7.82 29.97
C ASN A 7 5.77 -7.80 28.62
N ARG A 8 5.24 -6.62 28.21
CA ARG A 8 4.74 -6.42 26.85
C ARG A 8 5.96 -6.47 25.95
N SER A 9 6.22 -7.64 25.40
CA SER A 9 7.23 -7.82 24.35
C SER A 9 6.92 -6.79 23.25
N ARG A 10 7.79 -5.78 23.15
CA ARG A 10 7.71 -4.82 22.04
C ARG A 10 8.18 -5.54 20.79
N SER A 11 7.36 -5.52 19.77
CA SER A 11 7.78 -5.98 18.44
C SER A 11 9.07 -5.27 18.00
N PRO A 12 9.95 -5.94 17.26
CA PRO A 12 11.07 -5.29 16.59
C PRO A 12 10.63 -4.08 15.78
N ARG A 13 11.55 -3.20 15.47
CA ARG A 13 11.25 -2.00 14.69
C ARG A 13 10.98 -2.38 13.23
N PHE A 14 9.87 -1.90 12.70
CA PHE A 14 9.49 -2.06 11.30
C PHE A 14 8.82 -0.76 10.80
N PRO A 15 8.83 -0.47 9.49
CA PRO A 15 8.10 0.68 8.96
C PRO A 15 6.61 0.39 9.04
N SER A 16 5.87 1.12 9.89
CA SER A 16 4.42 0.98 10.02
C SER A 16 3.65 1.74 8.94
N TYR A 17 4.30 2.70 8.28
CA TYR A 17 3.80 3.36 7.09
C TYR A 17 4.44 2.73 5.86
N ALA A 18 3.65 2.52 4.82
CA ALA A 18 4.16 2.01 3.55
C ALA A 18 5.04 3.06 2.84
N ILE A 19 5.83 2.63 1.86
CA ILE A 19 6.82 3.51 1.23
C ILE A 19 6.19 4.72 0.55
N GLN A 20 5.01 4.58 -0.09
CA GLN A 20 4.32 5.70 -0.72
C GLN A 20 3.94 6.79 0.28
N ASP A 21 3.49 6.43 1.48
CA ASP A 21 3.18 7.37 2.55
C ASP A 21 4.45 8.05 3.06
N ALA A 22 5.53 7.28 3.24
CA ALA A 22 6.83 7.77 3.69
C ALA A 22 7.44 8.76 2.66
N VAL A 23 7.35 8.47 1.37
CA VAL A 23 7.76 9.39 0.29
C VAL A 23 6.93 10.66 0.33
N GLY A 24 5.62 10.56 0.54
CA GLY A 24 4.75 11.73 0.69
C GLY A 24 5.16 12.63 1.87
N TYR A 25 5.52 12.05 3.01
CA TYR A 25 6.04 12.82 4.15
C TYR A 25 7.41 13.42 3.89
N ALA A 26 8.32 12.68 3.24
CA ALA A 26 9.62 13.20 2.84
C ALA A 26 9.49 14.38 1.87
N GLY A 27 8.52 14.32 0.94
CA GLY A 27 8.20 15.42 0.03
C GLY A 27 7.82 16.70 0.78
N LYS A 28 6.91 16.60 1.75
CA LYS A 28 6.49 17.76 2.58
C LYS A 28 7.67 18.40 3.33
N ILE A 29 8.60 17.59 3.85
CA ILE A 29 9.81 18.09 4.51
C ILE A 29 10.70 18.78 3.48
N TYR A 30 10.93 18.16 2.32
CA TYR A 30 11.77 18.69 1.27
C TYR A 30 11.23 20.02 0.72
N ASP A 31 9.94 20.13 0.46
CA ASP A 31 9.31 21.35 -0.05
C ASP A 31 9.48 22.54 0.89
N ALA A 32 9.51 22.29 2.21
CA ALA A 32 9.64 23.33 3.21
C ALA A 32 11.08 23.75 3.50
N VAL A 33 12.01 22.80 3.59
CA VAL A 33 13.38 23.05 4.08
C VAL A 33 14.49 22.50 3.18
N HIS A 34 14.13 21.88 2.06
CA HIS A 34 15.05 21.22 1.14
C HIS A 34 15.96 20.23 1.88
N ARG A 35 17.26 20.47 1.91
CA ARG A 35 18.26 19.62 2.58
C ARG A 35 18.78 20.20 3.91
N SER A 36 18.17 21.27 4.38
CA SER A 36 18.57 21.87 5.65
C SER A 36 18.31 20.92 6.81
N PRO A 37 19.26 20.81 7.76
CA PRO A 37 19.04 20.00 8.95
C PRO A 37 17.91 20.57 9.81
N ILE A 38 17.07 19.70 10.34
CA ILE A 38 15.96 20.05 11.23
C ILE A 38 15.93 19.12 12.45
N ASP A 39 15.30 19.58 13.51
CA ASP A 39 14.97 18.75 14.66
C ASP A 39 13.72 17.91 14.41
N SER A 40 13.52 16.90 15.27
CA SER A 40 12.37 15.98 15.13
C SER A 40 11.02 16.68 15.33
N THR A 41 10.94 17.75 16.11
CA THR A 41 9.69 18.47 16.36
C THR A 41 9.26 19.24 15.11
N THR A 42 10.20 19.92 14.48
CA THR A 42 10.00 20.56 13.19
C THR A 42 9.60 19.55 12.12
N ALA A 43 10.27 18.38 12.08
CA ALA A 43 9.91 17.31 11.14
C ALA A 43 8.45 16.86 11.33
N PHE A 44 7.98 16.68 12.57
CA PHE A 44 6.59 16.30 12.82
C PHE A 44 5.60 17.34 12.28
N THR A 45 5.86 18.61 12.53
CA THR A 45 5.02 19.72 12.04
C THR A 45 4.98 19.76 10.52
N LEU A 46 6.13 19.64 9.86
CA LEU A 46 6.20 19.61 8.39
C LEU A 46 5.50 18.40 7.77
N MET A 47 5.55 17.25 8.41
CA MET A 47 4.77 16.06 7.99
C MET A 47 3.25 16.25 8.15
N GLY A 48 2.80 17.28 8.88
CA GLY A 48 1.39 17.59 9.11
C GLY A 48 0.84 17.08 10.45
N PHE A 49 1.71 16.73 11.40
CA PHE A 49 1.31 16.37 12.77
C PHE A 49 1.35 17.62 13.67
N SER A 50 0.45 17.67 14.65
CA SER A 50 0.41 18.78 15.63
C SER A 50 1.61 18.80 16.60
N GLY A 51 2.47 17.77 16.57
CA GLY A 51 3.63 17.64 17.43
C GLY A 51 4.03 16.17 17.63
N ARG A 52 4.77 15.92 18.72
CA ARG A 52 5.23 14.58 19.08
C ARG A 52 4.08 13.72 19.59
N SER A 53 3.76 12.66 18.87
CA SER A 53 2.78 11.63 19.23
C SER A 53 3.34 10.24 18.85
N GLY A 54 2.63 9.19 19.22
CA GLY A 54 2.95 7.83 18.74
C GLY A 54 2.96 7.77 17.22
N ALA A 55 1.95 8.34 16.57
CA ALA A 55 1.81 8.35 15.11
C ALA A 55 2.94 9.12 14.43
N SER A 56 3.27 10.34 14.88
CA SER A 56 4.35 11.15 14.31
C SER A 56 5.73 10.50 14.48
N ALA A 57 5.98 9.91 15.67
CA ALA A 57 7.22 9.19 15.92
C ALA A 57 7.36 7.94 15.05
N THR A 58 6.25 7.22 14.82
CA THR A 58 6.21 6.05 13.96
C THR A 58 6.41 6.43 12.49
N ALA A 59 5.78 7.52 12.02
CA ALA A 59 5.98 8.05 10.68
C ALA A 59 7.46 8.41 10.45
N LEU A 60 8.06 9.19 11.35
CA LEU A 60 9.48 9.55 11.26
C LEU A 60 10.39 8.31 11.31
N GLY A 61 10.02 7.30 12.11
CA GLY A 61 10.70 6.01 12.17
C GLY A 61 10.65 5.27 10.84
N SER A 62 9.51 5.28 10.15
CA SER A 62 9.34 4.66 8.83
C SER A 62 10.21 5.34 7.76
N LEU A 63 10.26 6.67 7.75
CA LEU A 63 11.14 7.42 6.83
C LEU A 63 12.62 7.01 7.01
N ARG A 64 13.05 6.86 8.25
CA ARG A 64 14.43 6.43 8.56
C ARG A 64 14.70 4.99 8.13
N GLN A 65 13.75 4.09 8.32
CA GLN A 65 13.90 2.69 7.92
C GLN A 65 13.95 2.52 6.40
N PHE A 66 13.24 3.35 5.66
CA PHE A 66 13.33 3.42 4.19
C PHE A 66 14.54 4.25 3.71
N GLY A 67 15.41 4.73 4.59
CA GLY A 67 16.58 5.50 4.22
C GLY A 67 16.26 6.87 3.60
N LEU A 68 15.06 7.42 3.84
CA LEU A 68 14.65 8.73 3.30
C LEU A 68 15.18 9.91 4.12
N LEU A 69 15.67 9.65 5.33
CA LEU A 69 16.24 10.65 6.22
C LEU A 69 17.60 10.21 6.73
N ASP A 70 18.57 11.12 6.71
CA ASP A 70 19.88 11.01 7.31
C ASP A 70 19.95 11.74 8.65
N GLY A 71 20.92 11.38 9.48
CA GLY A 71 21.20 12.04 10.74
C GLY A 71 20.21 11.71 11.84
N LEU A 72 20.51 12.19 13.04
CA LEU A 72 19.72 11.98 14.25
C LEU A 72 19.53 13.30 15.00
N GLY A 73 18.41 13.40 15.72
CA GLY A 73 18.08 14.58 16.54
C GLY A 73 17.96 15.84 15.69
N GLU A 74 18.75 16.86 16.03
CA GLU A 74 18.79 18.17 15.34
C GLU A 74 19.49 18.15 13.97
N ARG A 75 20.10 17.02 13.60
CA ARG A 75 20.80 16.83 12.33
C ARG A 75 20.01 15.99 11.34
N THR A 76 18.72 15.84 11.57
CA THR A 76 17.83 15.09 10.65
C THR A 76 17.65 15.90 9.36
N ARG A 77 17.93 15.29 8.21
CA ARG A 77 17.78 15.91 6.88
C ARG A 77 17.32 14.92 5.85
N ILE A 78 16.85 15.40 4.72
CA ILE A 78 16.53 14.58 3.55
C ILE A 78 17.81 13.90 3.05
N SER A 79 17.73 12.58 2.81
CA SER A 79 18.84 11.78 2.29
C SER A 79 19.02 11.97 0.77
N ASP A 80 20.17 11.53 0.25
CA ASP A 80 20.40 11.50 -1.20
C ASP A 80 19.45 10.52 -1.90
N LEU A 81 19.10 9.41 -1.26
CA LEU A 81 18.12 8.46 -1.78
C LEU A 81 16.73 9.09 -1.90
N ALA A 82 16.30 9.84 -0.89
CA ALA A 82 15.03 10.58 -0.96
C ALA A 82 15.06 11.65 -2.06
N LEU A 83 16.20 12.30 -2.27
CA LEU A 83 16.35 13.30 -3.33
C LEU A 83 16.18 12.68 -4.73
N GLN A 84 16.76 11.50 -4.98
CA GLN A 84 16.56 10.75 -6.23
C GLN A 84 15.09 10.35 -6.47
N ILE A 85 14.31 10.17 -5.40
CA ILE A 85 12.87 9.89 -5.50
C ILE A 85 12.06 11.15 -5.77
N LEU A 86 12.40 12.27 -5.08
CA LEU A 86 11.63 13.52 -5.11
C LEU A 86 11.98 14.40 -6.30
N GLN A 87 13.24 14.41 -6.73
CA GLN A 87 13.80 15.21 -7.83
C GLN A 87 14.61 14.32 -8.78
N PRO A 88 13.99 13.32 -9.40
CA PRO A 88 14.68 12.38 -10.26
C PRO A 88 15.06 13.02 -11.61
N GLU A 89 16.20 12.63 -12.15
CA GLU A 89 16.60 13.00 -13.52
C GLU A 89 15.79 12.21 -14.57
N SER A 90 15.24 11.04 -14.20
CA SER A 90 14.43 10.21 -15.07
C SER A 90 13.40 9.36 -14.29
N ALA A 91 12.35 8.92 -14.99
CA ALA A 91 11.38 8.00 -14.38
C ALA A 91 12.03 6.69 -13.93
N SER A 92 13.04 6.20 -14.66
CA SER A 92 13.75 4.97 -14.29
C SER A 92 14.63 5.14 -13.04
N GLU A 93 15.20 6.32 -12.82
CA GLU A 93 15.92 6.65 -11.59
C GLU A 93 14.98 6.65 -10.40
N LYS A 94 13.84 7.36 -10.52
CA LYS A 94 12.80 7.37 -9.48
C LYS A 94 12.37 5.97 -9.09
N SER A 95 12.07 5.14 -10.08
CA SER A 95 11.63 3.78 -9.86
C SER A 95 12.70 2.96 -9.13
N ARG A 96 13.95 3.01 -9.58
CA ARG A 96 15.07 2.31 -8.92
C ARG A 96 15.31 2.80 -7.49
N ALA A 97 15.26 4.11 -7.26
CA ALA A 97 15.43 4.68 -5.93
C ALA A 97 14.32 4.23 -4.96
N ILE A 98 13.07 4.17 -5.43
CA ILE A 98 11.94 3.63 -4.65
C ILE A 98 12.16 2.14 -4.33
N ALA A 99 12.56 1.32 -5.30
CA ALA A 99 12.85 -0.10 -5.06
C ALA A 99 14.01 -0.28 -4.05
N THR A 100 15.05 0.52 -4.17
CA THR A 100 16.16 0.53 -3.21
C THR A 100 15.66 0.87 -1.81
N ALA A 101 14.88 1.93 -1.65
CA ALA A 101 14.32 2.31 -0.36
C ALA A 101 13.41 1.22 0.24
N ALA A 102 12.56 0.58 -0.59
CA ALA A 102 11.68 -0.51 -0.17
C ALA A 102 12.44 -1.73 0.36
N ALA A 103 13.66 -1.97 -0.13
CA ALA A 103 14.49 -3.09 0.28
C ALA A 103 15.33 -2.84 1.55
N LEU A 104 15.41 -1.60 2.05
CA LEU A 104 16.25 -1.26 3.21
C LEU A 104 15.74 -1.77 4.56
N PRO A 105 14.43 -1.83 4.85
CA PRO A 105 13.98 -2.25 6.17
C PRO A 105 14.40 -3.68 6.50
N THR A 106 15.17 -3.86 7.57
CA THR A 106 15.75 -5.16 7.97
C THR A 106 14.70 -6.25 8.13
N VAL A 107 13.53 -5.91 8.68
CA VAL A 107 12.44 -6.88 8.83
C VAL A 107 11.90 -7.34 7.48
N PHE A 108 11.79 -6.43 6.50
CA PHE A 108 11.37 -6.78 5.15
C PHE A 108 12.40 -7.69 4.47
N GLN A 109 13.71 -7.41 4.65
CA GLN A 109 14.78 -8.29 4.17
C GLN A 109 14.65 -9.70 4.76
N SER A 110 14.49 -9.82 6.09
CA SER A 110 14.32 -11.11 6.75
C SER A 110 13.10 -11.89 6.25
N ILE A 111 11.99 -11.20 5.95
CA ILE A 111 10.80 -11.84 5.36
C ILE A 111 11.12 -12.33 3.95
N LEU A 112 11.74 -11.51 3.10
CA LEU A 112 12.08 -11.89 1.74
C LEU A 112 13.09 -13.04 1.71
N GLU A 113 14.12 -13.02 2.55
CA GLU A 113 15.10 -14.11 2.70
C GLU A 113 14.40 -15.41 3.09
N ARG A 114 13.44 -15.35 4.03
CA ARG A 114 12.69 -16.53 4.51
C ARG A 114 11.84 -17.19 3.43
N PHE A 115 11.37 -16.40 2.46
CA PHE A 115 10.48 -16.84 1.39
C PHE A 115 11.11 -16.74 -0.01
N ASP A 116 12.45 -16.83 -0.10
CA ASP A 116 13.20 -16.87 -1.36
C ASP A 116 12.87 -15.70 -2.32
N GLY A 117 12.67 -14.50 -1.76
CA GLY A 117 12.33 -13.29 -2.50
C GLY A 117 10.87 -13.21 -2.95
N ARG A 118 10.01 -14.18 -2.62
CA ARG A 118 8.60 -14.21 -3.03
C ARG A 118 7.69 -14.14 -1.82
N LEU A 119 6.82 -13.15 -1.78
CA LEU A 119 5.84 -13.07 -0.71
C LEU A 119 4.74 -14.13 -0.90
N PRO A 120 4.44 -14.94 0.13
CA PRO A 120 3.30 -15.85 0.09
C PRO A 120 2.00 -15.08 -0.17
N PRO A 121 1.04 -15.62 -0.93
CA PRO A 121 -0.24 -14.97 -1.18
C PRO A 121 -1.07 -14.83 0.11
N ALA A 122 -0.95 -15.76 1.05
CA ALA A 122 -1.59 -15.72 2.35
C ALA A 122 -0.70 -15.06 3.41
N ASP A 123 -1.31 -14.40 4.39
CA ASP A 123 -0.59 -13.69 5.46
C ASP A 123 -0.13 -14.61 6.59
N GLU A 124 -0.78 -15.75 6.76
CA GLU A 124 -0.55 -16.69 7.86
C GLU A 124 0.91 -17.18 7.96
N PRO A 125 1.59 -17.58 6.85
CA PRO A 125 2.99 -17.99 6.91
C PRO A 125 3.90 -16.86 7.35
N ILE A 126 3.68 -15.64 6.87
CA ILE A 126 4.46 -14.44 7.24
C ILE A 126 4.21 -14.11 8.70
N LYS A 127 2.96 -14.12 9.14
CA LYS A 127 2.55 -13.88 10.53
C LYS A 127 3.18 -14.88 11.49
N ALA A 128 3.17 -16.16 11.13
CA ALA A 128 3.79 -17.21 11.91
C ALA A 128 5.30 -16.98 12.07
N PHE A 129 6.00 -16.62 10.99
CA PHE A 129 7.42 -16.29 11.01
C PHE A 129 7.70 -15.06 11.88
N LEU A 130 6.96 -13.95 11.72
CA LEU A 130 7.14 -12.74 12.53
C LEU A 130 6.96 -13.02 14.03
N ILE A 131 5.96 -13.80 14.40
CA ILE A 131 5.66 -14.08 15.82
C ILE A 131 6.67 -15.07 16.42
N ARG A 132 6.96 -16.17 15.72
CA ARG A 132 7.76 -17.29 16.27
C ARG A 132 9.25 -17.02 16.22
N ASP A 133 9.72 -16.48 15.09
CA ASP A 133 11.14 -16.35 14.81
C ASP A 133 11.66 -14.94 15.14
N LEU A 134 10.85 -13.90 14.89
CA LEU A 134 11.24 -12.50 15.13
C LEU A 134 10.62 -11.88 16.39
N GLY A 135 9.81 -12.62 17.15
CA GLY A 135 9.28 -12.17 18.45
C GLY A 135 8.25 -11.03 18.37
N PHE A 136 7.53 -10.90 17.25
CA PHE A 136 6.48 -9.90 17.13
C PHE A 136 5.27 -10.22 17.99
N SER A 137 4.59 -9.17 18.49
CA SER A 137 3.21 -9.31 18.98
C SER A 137 2.27 -9.57 17.82
N LYS A 138 1.07 -10.15 18.09
CA LYS A 138 0.08 -10.43 17.05
C LYS A 138 -0.27 -9.19 16.24
N ASN A 139 -0.59 -8.07 16.91
CA ASN A 139 -0.95 -6.82 16.24
C ASN A 139 0.24 -6.23 15.47
N GLY A 140 1.46 -6.26 16.07
CA GLY A 140 2.66 -5.78 15.37
C GLY A 140 3.00 -6.57 14.13
N ALA A 141 2.70 -7.89 14.10
CA ALA A 141 2.86 -8.72 12.91
C ALA A 141 1.85 -8.33 11.82
N GLU A 142 0.58 -8.11 12.18
CA GLU A 142 -0.47 -7.66 11.26
C GLU A 142 -0.13 -6.29 10.64
N ASP A 143 0.28 -5.33 11.47
CA ASP A 143 0.71 -4.00 11.00
C ASP A 143 1.92 -4.09 10.07
N CYS A 144 2.90 -4.93 10.41
CA CYS A 144 4.09 -5.15 9.59
C CYS A 144 3.74 -5.75 8.22
N ILE A 145 2.88 -6.76 8.17
CA ILE A 145 2.42 -7.39 6.93
C ILE A 145 1.66 -6.38 6.06
N SER A 146 0.76 -5.61 6.66
CA SER A 146 0.01 -4.58 5.93
C SER A 146 0.95 -3.56 5.28
N SER A 147 1.93 -3.04 6.02
CA SER A 147 2.92 -2.10 5.50
C SER A 147 3.80 -2.74 4.42
N LEU A 148 4.24 -3.98 4.61
CA LEU A 148 5.03 -4.74 3.65
C LEU A 148 4.28 -4.90 2.32
N ARG A 149 3.05 -5.42 2.35
CA ARG A 149 2.26 -5.64 1.14
C ARG A 149 2.01 -4.35 0.39
N ARG A 150 1.52 -3.31 1.05
CA ARG A 150 1.31 -1.99 0.43
C ARG A 150 2.60 -1.42 -0.19
N THR A 151 3.74 -1.65 0.43
CA THR A 151 5.05 -1.22 -0.09
C THR A 151 5.39 -1.97 -1.39
N TYR A 152 5.25 -3.29 -1.41
CA TYR A 152 5.62 -4.09 -2.58
C TYR A 152 4.58 -4.01 -3.70
N ASP A 153 3.29 -3.86 -3.39
CA ASP A 153 2.25 -3.57 -4.38
C ASP A 153 2.57 -2.25 -5.11
N PHE A 154 2.91 -1.20 -4.37
CA PHE A 154 3.32 0.07 -4.95
C PHE A 154 4.58 -0.04 -5.82
N VAL A 155 5.59 -0.80 -5.39
CA VAL A 155 6.80 -1.02 -6.19
C VAL A 155 6.50 -1.81 -7.46
N ASN A 156 5.63 -2.81 -7.39
CA ASN A 156 5.21 -3.60 -8.56
C ASN A 156 4.42 -2.75 -9.57
N ASP A 157 3.54 -1.86 -9.09
CA ASP A 157 2.77 -0.92 -9.92
C ASP A 157 3.68 0.05 -10.72
N LEU A 158 4.89 0.31 -10.23
CA LEU A 158 5.90 1.09 -10.96
C LEU A 158 6.61 0.30 -12.07
N GLY A 159 6.21 -0.95 -12.31
CA GLY A 159 6.80 -1.83 -13.31
C GLY A 159 8.22 -2.30 -12.96
N ILE A 160 8.61 -2.19 -11.68
CA ILE A 160 9.90 -2.66 -11.21
C ILE A 160 9.75 -4.13 -10.84
N ASN A 161 10.31 -5.00 -11.67
CA ASN A 161 10.38 -6.41 -11.36
C ASN A 161 11.45 -6.63 -10.26
N THR A 162 11.07 -6.48 -9.00
CA THR A 162 11.95 -6.70 -7.84
C THR A 162 12.23 -8.18 -7.60
N GLY A 163 11.69 -9.08 -8.41
CA GLY A 163 11.68 -10.52 -8.14
C GLY A 163 10.72 -10.91 -7.00
N VAL A 164 10.14 -9.94 -6.32
CA VAL A 164 9.13 -10.13 -5.26
C VAL A 164 7.76 -10.23 -5.94
N VAL A 165 7.46 -11.40 -6.52
CA VAL A 165 6.15 -11.65 -7.14
C VAL A 165 5.23 -12.21 -6.06
N ALA A 166 4.21 -11.43 -5.69
CA ALA A 166 2.99 -12.04 -5.18
C ALA A 166 2.34 -12.77 -6.37
N GLU A 167 2.44 -14.10 -6.43
CA GLU A 167 1.69 -14.85 -7.43
C GLU A 167 0.21 -14.54 -7.25
N PRO A 168 -0.52 -14.15 -8.33
CA PRO A 168 -1.97 -14.02 -8.23
C PRO A 168 -2.51 -15.40 -7.87
N GLY A 169 -3.15 -15.50 -6.69
CA GLY A 169 -3.69 -16.75 -6.18
C GLY A 169 -4.52 -17.43 -7.24
N LYS A 170 -4.06 -18.58 -7.73
CA LYS A 170 -4.91 -19.54 -8.42
C LYS A 170 -5.99 -19.92 -7.44
N SER A 171 -7.17 -19.33 -7.64
CA SER A 171 -8.40 -19.75 -7.02
C SER A 171 -8.51 -21.27 -7.19
N ALA A 172 -8.44 -22.01 -6.10
CA ALA A 172 -8.68 -23.44 -6.12
C ALA A 172 -10.10 -23.65 -6.63
N THR A 173 -10.20 -24.10 -7.88
CA THR A 173 -11.43 -24.62 -8.48
C THR A 173 -11.86 -25.82 -7.63
N ARG A 174 -12.83 -25.62 -6.78
CA ARG A 174 -13.59 -26.74 -6.21
C ARG A 174 -14.40 -27.32 -7.35
N GLU A 175 -13.97 -28.46 -7.84
CA GLU A 175 -14.82 -29.37 -8.62
C GLU A 175 -16.06 -29.71 -7.79
N SER A 176 -17.17 -29.11 -8.14
CA SER A 176 -18.47 -29.57 -7.71
C SER A 176 -18.95 -30.61 -8.71
N VAL A 177 -18.94 -31.86 -8.29
CA VAL A 177 -19.59 -32.98 -8.96
C VAL A 177 -21.05 -32.65 -9.19
N SER A 178 -21.45 -32.64 -10.45
CA SER A 178 -22.84 -32.57 -10.90
C SER A 178 -23.54 -33.90 -10.59
N THR A 179 -24.63 -33.82 -9.84
CA THR A 179 -25.72 -34.78 -10.00
C THR A 179 -26.97 -34.02 -10.40
N ASN A 180 -27.36 -34.25 -11.65
CA ASN A 180 -28.66 -33.86 -12.19
C ASN A 180 -29.80 -34.53 -11.39
N THR A 181 -30.82 -33.74 -11.06
CA THR A 181 -32.21 -34.19 -11.19
C THR A 181 -33.11 -33.02 -11.43
N ASP A 182 -33.90 -33.18 -12.46
CA ASP A 182 -34.94 -32.41 -13.09
C ASP A 182 -36.13 -32.15 -12.11
N ASP A 183 -36.74 -31.01 -12.10
CA ASP A 183 -38.17 -30.75 -12.31
C ASP A 183 -38.62 -29.31 -11.99
N GLY A 184 -39.15 -28.71 -12.91
CA GLY A 184 -40.38 -27.99 -13.15
C GLY A 184 -40.86 -26.81 -12.28
N LYS A 185 -41.06 -25.66 -12.98
CA LYS A 185 -42.22 -24.75 -12.92
C LYS A 185 -42.28 -23.54 -12.00
N LYS A 186 -42.44 -22.41 -12.72
CA LYS A 186 -43.38 -21.29 -12.57
C LYS A 186 -43.07 -20.05 -11.74
N TYR A 187 -42.94 -18.96 -12.53
CA TYR A 187 -43.48 -17.56 -12.40
C TYR A 187 -44.09 -17.12 -11.06
N ARG A 188 -43.69 -15.97 -10.54
CA ARG A 188 -44.47 -14.73 -10.35
C ARG A 188 -43.72 -13.61 -9.64
N ASP A 189 -43.70 -12.48 -10.33
CA ASP A 189 -43.84 -11.09 -9.88
C ASP A 189 -43.51 -10.62 -8.45
N THR A 190 -42.78 -9.49 -8.49
CA THR A 190 -42.52 -8.38 -7.58
C THR A 190 -43.63 -7.99 -6.56
N PRO A 191 -43.46 -7.12 -5.52
CA PRO A 191 -42.63 -5.90 -5.48
C PRO A 191 -41.93 -5.53 -4.15
N VAL A 192 -41.00 -4.56 -4.27
CA VAL A 192 -40.57 -3.45 -3.39
C VAL A 192 -40.94 -3.49 -1.90
N ASP A 193 -39.96 -3.34 -0.99
CA ASP A 193 -39.94 -2.24 -0.01
C ASP A 193 -38.58 -2.07 0.69
N GLU A 194 -38.34 -0.82 1.10
CA GLU A 194 -37.17 -0.20 1.73
C GLU A 194 -36.79 -0.80 3.09
N ALA A 195 -35.51 -0.77 3.41
CA ALA A 195 -34.96 -0.11 4.61
C ALA A 195 -33.46 -0.33 4.80
N ALA A 196 -32.81 0.78 4.94
CA ALA A 196 -31.48 1.12 5.46
C ALA A 196 -30.70 0.06 6.27
N GLY A 197 -29.43 -0.10 5.90
CA GLY A 197 -28.42 -0.75 6.70
C GLY A 197 -27.03 -0.45 6.14
N GLU A 198 -26.36 0.58 6.66
CA GLU A 198 -24.98 0.93 6.33
C GLU A 198 -24.04 -0.22 6.66
N GLN A 199 -23.49 -0.84 5.63
CA GLN A 199 -22.27 -1.64 5.75
C GLN A 199 -21.22 -1.05 4.82
N LYS A 200 -20.18 -0.44 5.42
CA LYS A 200 -18.92 -0.08 4.77
C LYS A 200 -18.27 -1.37 4.26
N SER A 201 -18.41 -1.66 2.99
CA SER A 201 -17.57 -2.61 2.29
C SER A 201 -16.73 -1.82 1.29
N ASP A 202 -15.41 -1.95 1.39
CA ASP A 202 -14.45 -1.50 0.39
C ASP A 202 -14.74 -2.23 -0.93
N LYS A 203 -15.66 -1.68 -1.71
CA LYS A 203 -15.96 -2.17 -3.06
C LYS A 203 -15.09 -1.40 -4.04
N HIS A 204 -14.04 -2.03 -4.53
CA HIS A 204 -13.46 -1.64 -5.80
C HIS A 204 -14.54 -1.85 -6.86
N SER A 205 -15.15 -0.77 -7.32
CA SER A 205 -16.07 -0.83 -8.45
C SER A 205 -15.27 -0.68 -9.74
N PHE A 206 -15.51 -1.58 -10.68
CA PHE A 206 -14.99 -1.45 -12.03
C PHE A 206 -16.16 -1.38 -13.01
N VAL A 207 -15.97 -0.61 -14.08
CA VAL A 207 -16.95 -0.47 -15.15
C VAL A 207 -16.26 -0.77 -16.47
N ARG A 208 -16.82 -1.70 -17.25
CA ARG A 208 -16.37 -1.96 -18.63
C ARG A 208 -17.24 -1.16 -19.57
N VAL A 209 -16.59 -0.40 -20.44
CA VAL A 209 -17.24 0.44 -21.44
C VAL A 209 -16.81 -0.04 -22.82
N PRO A 210 -17.70 -0.61 -23.64
CA PRO A 210 -17.37 -0.93 -25.03
C PRO A 210 -17.19 0.37 -25.81
N LEU A 211 -16.02 0.57 -26.41
CA LEU A 211 -15.70 1.74 -27.22
C LEU A 211 -15.99 1.48 -28.69
N THR A 212 -15.67 0.26 -29.17
CA THR A 212 -15.97 -0.21 -30.53
C THR A 212 -16.31 -1.70 -30.48
N ARG A 213 -16.57 -2.33 -31.66
CA ARG A 213 -16.81 -3.79 -31.72
C ARG A 213 -15.59 -4.62 -31.32
N GLU A 214 -14.40 -4.04 -31.34
CA GLU A 214 -13.12 -4.73 -31.12
C GLU A 214 -12.30 -4.12 -29.95
N CYS A 215 -12.83 -3.05 -29.30
CA CYS A 215 -12.13 -2.35 -28.22
C CYS A 215 -13.03 -2.07 -27.03
N GLU A 216 -12.61 -2.48 -25.87
CA GLU A 216 -13.24 -2.19 -24.57
C GLU A 216 -12.29 -1.38 -23.68
N ALA A 217 -12.85 -0.46 -22.89
CA ALA A 217 -12.13 0.21 -21.81
C ALA A 217 -12.59 -0.33 -20.46
N GLU A 218 -11.64 -0.60 -19.56
CA GLU A 218 -11.92 -0.95 -18.17
C GLU A 218 -11.52 0.20 -17.25
N LEU A 219 -12.49 0.76 -16.52
CA LEU A 219 -12.29 1.81 -15.53
C LEU A 219 -12.37 1.19 -14.14
N ARG A 220 -11.30 1.31 -13.36
CA ARG A 220 -11.23 0.85 -11.96
C ARG A 220 -11.23 2.06 -11.03
N PHE A 221 -12.16 2.06 -10.09
CA PHE A 221 -12.27 3.10 -9.08
C PHE A 221 -11.80 2.54 -7.74
N SER A 222 -10.80 3.18 -7.13
CA SER A 222 -10.39 2.90 -5.75
C SER A 222 -10.91 4.01 -4.85
N GLY A 223 -11.94 3.69 -4.06
CA GLY A 223 -12.62 4.62 -3.16
C GLY A 223 -14.00 5.09 -3.65
N PRO A 224 -14.66 5.97 -2.90
CA PRO A 224 -16.00 6.47 -3.25
C PRO A 224 -15.93 7.35 -4.50
N VAL A 225 -16.72 7.00 -5.50
CA VAL A 225 -16.83 7.77 -6.74
C VAL A 225 -17.79 8.93 -6.52
N SER A 226 -17.30 10.17 -6.67
CA SER A 226 -18.11 11.37 -6.62
C SER A 226 -18.42 11.88 -8.03
N GLU A 227 -19.52 12.62 -8.19
CA GLU A 227 -19.92 13.26 -9.45
C GLU A 227 -18.80 14.16 -10.01
N ARG A 228 -18.15 14.96 -9.13
CA ARG A 228 -16.96 15.75 -9.48
C ARG A 228 -15.78 14.91 -9.96
N GLY A 229 -15.60 13.72 -9.42
CA GLY A 229 -14.54 12.79 -9.86
C GLY A 229 -14.79 12.29 -11.27
N ILE A 230 -16.06 12.02 -11.61
CA ILE A 230 -16.46 11.62 -12.95
C ILE A 230 -16.28 12.77 -13.95
N ASP A 231 -16.65 13.99 -13.60
CA ASP A 231 -16.44 15.18 -14.44
C ASP A 231 -14.96 15.42 -14.73
N THR A 232 -14.11 15.25 -13.71
CA THR A 232 -12.65 15.34 -13.87
C THR A 232 -12.12 14.27 -14.81
N LEU A 233 -12.60 13.03 -14.71
CA LEU A 233 -12.22 11.94 -15.60
C LEU A 233 -12.61 12.22 -17.05
N VAL A 234 -13.85 12.72 -17.28
CA VAL A 234 -14.32 13.10 -18.60
C VAL A 234 -13.45 14.20 -19.21
N GLY A 235 -13.11 15.24 -18.42
CA GLY A 235 -12.19 16.30 -18.85
C GLY A 235 -10.81 15.78 -19.24
N TYR A 236 -10.28 14.85 -18.44
CA TYR A 236 -8.98 14.22 -18.72
C TYR A 236 -9.00 13.38 -20.00
N LEU A 237 -10.04 12.58 -20.19
CA LEU A 237 -10.22 11.77 -21.42
C LEU A 237 -10.38 12.65 -22.66
N GLN A 238 -11.03 13.80 -22.57
CA GLN A 238 -11.13 14.75 -23.66
C GLN A 238 -9.77 15.34 -24.05
N LEU A 239 -8.92 15.68 -23.08
CA LEU A 239 -7.56 16.15 -23.31
C LEU A 239 -6.66 15.05 -23.94
N MET A 240 -6.85 13.82 -23.52
CA MET A 240 -6.07 12.66 -24.01
C MET A 240 -6.60 12.08 -25.32
N LYS A 241 -7.74 12.54 -25.83
CA LYS A 241 -8.36 12.00 -27.04
C LYS A 241 -7.42 11.92 -28.24
N ALA A 242 -6.62 12.98 -28.46
CA ALA A 242 -5.67 13.01 -29.57
C ALA A 242 -4.47 12.05 -29.41
N ALA A 243 -4.18 11.65 -28.16
CA ALA A 243 -3.08 10.72 -27.86
C ALA A 243 -3.53 9.24 -27.83
N LEU A 244 -4.83 9.01 -27.55
CA LEU A 244 -5.40 7.66 -27.44
C LEU A 244 -6.08 7.18 -28.73
N ALA A 245 -6.47 8.10 -29.62
CA ALA A 245 -7.03 7.76 -30.91
C ALA A 245 -5.86 7.58 -31.92
N THR A 246 -5.51 6.34 -32.19
CA THR A 246 -4.70 5.96 -33.36
C THR A 246 -5.70 5.67 -34.50
N ASP A 247 -5.56 6.42 -35.61
CA ASP A 247 -6.26 6.13 -36.86
C ASP A 247 -5.82 4.79 -37.46
#